data_e626bb7b27d71b5215d4315c7615e101
#
_entry.id   e626bb7b27d71b5215d4315c7615e101
#
_cell.length_a   1.000
_cell.length_b   1.000
_cell.length_c   1.000
_cell.angle_alpha   90.00
_cell.angle_beta   90.00
_cell.angle_gamma   90.00
#
_symmetry.space_group_name_H-M   'P 1'
#
loop_
_entity.id
_entity.type
_entity.pdbx_description
1 polymer ?
#
loop_
_entity_poly.entity_id
_entity_poly.type
_entity_poly.pdbx_seq_one_letter_code
_entity_poly.pdbx_strand_id
1 'polypeptide(L)'
;MRLISVNVGLPRVVTFKGDPVSTGIFKEPVAGRLMLRTLNLDGDRQADLSVHGGPSKAVYAYPSEHYDFWKRELPGLKLPWGMFGENFTSAGLFESELNIGDRFRIGSAVVMVTEPRMPCYKLGIKFGRSDIVKKFLASERTGFYFAVLQEGEVGAGDPIELIEQTDHSVRVSDITRLYTREKRNLGLLRRAVEVEALPESWKSYFHRRIKKLVDQGD
;
A
#
# COMPACT_ATOMS: atom_id res chain seq x y z
N MET A 1 -9.77 4.86 -14.66
CA MET A 1 -8.83 4.02 -13.92
C MET A 1 -9.23 2.56 -14.10
N ARG A 2 -8.31 1.60 -14.00
CA ARG A 2 -8.60 0.17 -14.28
C ARG A 2 -7.78 -0.76 -13.41
N LEU A 3 -8.35 -1.89 -13.03
CA LEU A 3 -7.65 -3.01 -12.39
C LEU A 3 -6.97 -3.87 -13.47
N ILE A 4 -5.63 -3.87 -13.47
CA ILE A 4 -4.83 -4.59 -14.49
C ILE A 4 -4.66 -6.05 -14.12
N SER A 5 -4.40 -6.33 -12.84
CA SER A 5 -4.21 -7.69 -12.32
C SER A 5 -4.70 -7.79 -10.89
N VAL A 6 -5.28 -8.93 -10.56
CA VAL A 6 -5.56 -9.35 -9.18
C VAL A 6 -4.54 -10.42 -8.82
N ASN A 7 -3.83 -10.23 -7.70
CA ASN A 7 -2.74 -11.10 -7.29
C ASN A 7 -2.98 -11.61 -5.86
N VAL A 8 -2.82 -12.91 -5.67
CA VAL A 8 -3.00 -13.57 -4.37
C VAL A 8 -1.82 -14.47 -4.04
N GLY A 9 -1.65 -14.78 -2.77
CA GLY A 9 -0.63 -15.71 -2.32
C GLY A 9 -0.84 -16.15 -0.88
N LEU A 10 -0.71 -17.44 -0.64
CA LEU A 10 -0.71 -17.97 0.72
C LEU A 10 0.65 -17.77 1.38
N PRO A 11 0.72 -17.64 2.70
CA PRO A 11 1.99 -17.62 3.43
C PRO A 11 2.82 -18.87 3.15
N ARG A 12 4.10 -18.67 2.86
CA ARG A 12 5.08 -19.73 2.73
C ARG A 12 6.32 -19.46 3.56
N VAL A 13 7.01 -20.50 3.97
CA VAL A 13 8.28 -20.39 4.70
C VAL A 13 9.41 -20.31 3.67
N VAL A 14 10.28 -19.33 3.84
CA VAL A 14 11.52 -19.17 3.06
C VAL A 14 12.70 -19.00 4.01
N THR A 15 13.90 -19.44 3.60
CA THR A 15 15.11 -19.22 4.39
C THR A 15 15.67 -17.83 4.11
N PHE A 16 15.89 -17.06 5.15
CA PHE A 16 16.52 -15.74 5.06
C PHE A 16 17.60 -15.58 6.15
N LYS A 17 18.85 -15.39 5.74
CA LYS A 17 20.03 -15.30 6.62
C LYS A 17 20.22 -16.51 7.56
N GLY A 18 19.78 -17.68 7.11
CA GLY A 18 19.85 -18.93 7.88
C GLY A 18 18.57 -19.25 8.66
N ASP A 19 17.65 -18.31 8.85
CA ASP A 19 16.44 -18.49 9.63
C ASP A 19 15.19 -18.72 8.75
N PRO A 20 14.21 -19.52 9.20
CA PRO A 20 12.92 -19.67 8.54
C PRO A 20 12.06 -18.42 8.75
N VAL A 21 11.55 -17.84 7.65
CA VAL A 21 10.68 -16.66 7.66
C VAL A 21 9.36 -16.99 6.96
N SER A 22 8.25 -16.88 7.67
CA SER A 22 6.91 -16.98 7.07
C SER A 22 6.53 -15.66 6.40
N THR A 23 6.07 -15.72 5.14
CA THR A 23 5.71 -14.53 4.38
C THR A 23 4.66 -14.79 3.31
N GLY A 24 3.67 -13.89 3.21
CA GLY A 24 2.65 -13.83 2.14
C GLY A 24 3.01 -12.86 1.01
N ILE A 25 4.28 -12.39 0.90
CA ILE A 25 4.67 -11.41 -0.11
C ILE A 25 4.71 -11.97 -1.55
N PHE A 26 4.74 -13.29 -1.68
CA PHE A 26 4.83 -13.95 -2.97
C PHE A 26 3.44 -14.10 -3.59
N LYS A 27 2.93 -12.99 -4.10
CA LYS A 27 1.65 -12.94 -4.80
C LYS A 27 1.85 -13.19 -6.29
N GLU A 28 0.86 -13.88 -6.90
CA GLU A 28 0.85 -14.24 -8.30
C GLU A 28 -0.50 -13.87 -8.92
N PRO A 29 -0.52 -13.43 -10.20
CA PRO A 29 -1.76 -13.13 -10.90
C PRO A 29 -2.70 -14.32 -10.95
N VAL A 30 -3.99 -14.06 -10.78
CA VAL A 30 -5.03 -15.07 -10.93
C VAL A 30 -6.00 -14.71 -12.06
N ALA A 31 -6.51 -15.73 -12.72
CA ALA A 31 -7.57 -15.57 -13.71
C ALA A 31 -8.95 -15.57 -13.03
N GLY A 32 -9.92 -14.91 -13.67
CA GLY A 32 -11.30 -14.86 -13.18
C GLY A 32 -11.54 -13.80 -12.11
N ARG A 33 -12.64 -13.96 -11.42
CA ARG A 33 -13.09 -13.04 -10.37
C ARG A 33 -12.88 -13.68 -9.01
N LEU A 34 -12.56 -12.85 -8.02
CA LEU A 34 -12.41 -13.25 -6.63
C LEU A 34 -13.29 -12.39 -5.74
N MET A 35 -13.77 -12.97 -4.66
CA MET A 35 -14.46 -12.21 -3.63
C MET A 35 -13.44 -11.41 -2.82
N LEU A 36 -13.63 -10.11 -2.79
CA LEU A 36 -12.95 -9.19 -1.88
C LEU A 36 -13.73 -9.13 -0.59
N ARG A 37 -13.11 -9.63 0.49
CA ARG A 37 -13.66 -9.66 1.84
C ARG A 37 -13.18 -8.46 2.64
N THR A 38 -13.78 -8.24 3.79
CA THR A 38 -13.43 -7.14 4.70
C THR A 38 -11.94 -7.08 5.06
N LEU A 39 -11.25 -8.22 5.12
CA LEU A 39 -9.84 -8.28 5.57
C LEU A 39 -8.85 -8.71 4.50
N ASN A 40 -9.30 -9.30 3.38
CA ASN A 40 -8.43 -9.80 2.30
C ASN A 40 -9.25 -10.22 1.07
N LEU A 41 -8.54 -10.69 0.04
CA LEU A 41 -9.11 -11.43 -1.10
C LEU A 41 -9.21 -12.93 -0.78
N ASP A 42 -10.24 -13.60 -1.32
CA ASP A 42 -10.28 -15.06 -1.30
C ASP A 42 -9.01 -15.61 -1.99
N GLY A 43 -8.38 -16.61 -1.37
CA GLY A 43 -7.10 -17.16 -1.85
C GLY A 43 -5.84 -16.40 -1.41
N ASP A 44 -6.00 -15.25 -0.74
CA ASP A 44 -4.89 -14.49 -0.16
C ASP A 44 -4.84 -14.58 1.35
N ARG A 45 -3.64 -14.54 1.93
CA ARG A 45 -3.44 -14.41 3.38
C ARG A 45 -2.15 -13.66 3.72
N GLN A 46 -2.23 -12.88 4.80
CA GLN A 46 -1.07 -12.30 5.45
C GLN A 46 -0.43 -13.32 6.41
N ALA A 47 0.92 -13.32 6.48
CA ALA A 47 1.65 -14.25 7.35
C ALA A 47 1.71 -13.79 8.82
N ASP A 48 1.52 -12.50 9.07
CA ASP A 48 1.63 -11.90 10.40
C ASP A 48 0.64 -10.74 10.50
N LEU A 49 -0.46 -10.99 11.18
CA LEU A 49 -1.55 -10.01 11.34
C LEU A 49 -1.24 -8.93 12.38
N SER A 50 -0.17 -9.08 13.19
CA SER A 50 0.21 -8.05 14.17
C SER A 50 0.80 -6.79 13.51
N VAL A 51 1.38 -6.94 12.30
CA VAL A 51 2.04 -5.86 11.55
C VAL A 51 1.54 -5.72 10.11
N HIS A 52 0.98 -6.79 9.54
CA HIS A 52 0.50 -6.82 8.16
C HIS A 52 -0.95 -7.30 8.13
N GLY A 53 -1.85 -6.53 7.50
CA GLY A 53 -3.27 -6.83 7.46
C GLY A 53 -4.10 -5.99 8.42
N GLY A 54 -5.31 -6.44 8.69
CA GLY A 54 -6.33 -5.70 9.41
C GLY A 54 -7.18 -4.81 8.49
N PRO A 55 -8.25 -4.18 9.04
CA PRO A 55 -9.24 -3.46 8.23
C PRO A 55 -8.64 -2.36 7.33
N SER A 56 -7.65 -1.62 7.82
CA SER A 56 -6.99 -0.55 7.04
C SER A 56 -6.00 -1.06 5.99
N LYS A 57 -5.66 -2.35 6.02
CA LYS A 57 -4.68 -2.98 5.11
C LYS A 57 -5.25 -4.24 4.45
N ALA A 58 -6.54 -4.21 4.13
CA ALA A 58 -7.21 -5.37 3.54
C ALA A 58 -6.65 -5.70 2.16
N VAL A 59 -6.35 -4.68 1.36
CA VAL A 59 -5.82 -4.82 -0.01
C VAL A 59 -4.69 -3.83 -0.25
N TYR A 60 -3.58 -4.33 -0.74
CA TYR A 60 -2.48 -3.50 -1.21
C TYR A 60 -2.60 -3.27 -2.72
N ALA A 61 -2.66 -2.00 -3.13
CA ALA A 61 -2.68 -1.58 -4.53
C ALA A 61 -1.35 -0.94 -4.95
N TYR A 62 -0.92 -1.22 -6.18
CA TYR A 62 0.31 -0.70 -6.75
C TYR A 62 0.10 -0.26 -8.20
N PRO A 63 0.43 1.00 -8.58
CA PRO A 63 0.30 1.49 -9.94
C PRO A 63 1.19 0.72 -10.93
N SER A 64 0.59 0.24 -12.02
CA SER A 64 1.31 -0.46 -13.09
C SER A 64 2.39 0.41 -13.75
N GLU A 65 2.17 1.72 -13.77
CA GLU A 65 3.09 2.72 -14.34
C GLU A 65 4.42 2.76 -13.58
N HIS A 66 4.42 2.39 -12.31
CA HIS A 66 5.67 2.30 -11.54
C HIS A 66 6.56 1.14 -11.98
N TYR A 67 6.01 0.12 -12.61
CA TYR A 67 6.81 -0.99 -13.12
C TYR A 67 7.81 -0.56 -14.19
N ASP A 68 7.47 0.42 -15.05
CA ASP A 68 8.41 0.92 -16.06
C ASP A 68 9.56 1.71 -15.44
N PHE A 69 9.33 2.41 -14.34
CA PHE A 69 10.42 2.98 -13.55
C PHE A 69 11.34 1.87 -13.01
N TRP A 70 10.77 0.82 -12.41
CA TRP A 70 11.55 -0.27 -11.81
C TRP A 70 12.29 -1.12 -12.84
N LYS A 71 11.75 -1.32 -14.03
CA LYS A 71 12.48 -1.98 -15.14
C LYS A 71 13.76 -1.25 -15.49
N ARG A 72 13.76 0.09 -15.44
CA ARG A 72 14.96 0.91 -15.67
C ARG A 72 15.95 0.86 -14.49
N GLU A 73 15.43 0.91 -13.27
CA GLU A 73 16.26 0.86 -12.05
C GLU A 73 16.86 -0.52 -11.75
N LEU A 74 16.26 -1.57 -12.27
CA LEU A 74 16.61 -2.97 -12.01
C LEU A 74 16.73 -3.76 -13.33
N PRO A 75 17.68 -3.35 -14.21
CA PRO A 75 17.83 -4.00 -15.51
C PRO A 75 18.14 -5.49 -15.35
N GLY A 76 17.54 -6.32 -16.19
CA GLY A 76 17.68 -7.79 -16.17
C GLY A 76 16.79 -8.53 -15.16
N LEU A 77 16.07 -7.81 -14.29
CA LEU A 77 15.13 -8.46 -13.37
C LEU A 77 13.74 -8.58 -14.02
N LYS A 78 13.17 -9.78 -14.00
CA LYS A 78 11.77 -9.99 -14.40
C LYS A 78 10.87 -9.43 -13.31
N LEU A 79 9.91 -8.59 -13.69
CA LEU A 79 8.96 -7.95 -12.80
C LEU A 79 7.52 -8.33 -13.21
N PRO A 80 7.05 -9.56 -12.88
CA PRO A 80 5.64 -9.92 -13.08
C PRO A 80 4.74 -9.10 -12.14
N TRP A 81 3.45 -8.97 -12.48
CA TRP A 81 2.46 -8.39 -11.56
C TRP A 81 2.47 -9.13 -10.23
N GLY A 82 2.23 -8.43 -9.13
CA GLY A 82 2.40 -8.95 -7.78
C GLY A 82 3.84 -8.93 -7.27
N MET A 83 4.81 -8.42 -8.05
CA MET A 83 6.23 -8.41 -7.66
C MET A 83 6.50 -7.59 -6.39
N PHE A 84 5.78 -6.51 -6.18
CA PHE A 84 5.91 -5.69 -4.98
C PHE A 84 5.08 -6.22 -3.79
N GLY A 85 4.41 -7.36 -3.97
CA GLY A 85 3.52 -7.97 -2.97
C GLY A 85 2.13 -7.38 -2.99
N GLU A 86 1.77 -6.64 -4.04
CA GLU A 86 0.45 -6.05 -4.21
C GLU A 86 -0.61 -7.10 -4.58
N ASN A 87 -1.82 -6.87 -4.07
CA ASN A 87 -3.02 -7.59 -4.45
C ASN A 87 -3.62 -7.03 -5.75
N PHE A 88 -3.62 -5.71 -5.89
CA PHE A 88 -4.11 -5.01 -7.06
C PHE A 88 -2.97 -4.32 -7.79
N THR A 89 -2.73 -4.73 -9.04
CA THR A 89 -1.97 -3.92 -9.97
C THR A 89 -2.96 -3.04 -10.70
N SER A 90 -2.91 -1.73 -10.51
CA SER A 90 -3.89 -0.76 -11.03
C SER A 90 -3.26 0.16 -12.08
N ALA A 91 -4.08 0.77 -12.93
CA ALA A 91 -3.67 1.83 -13.84
C ALA A 91 -4.45 3.12 -13.58
N GLY A 92 -3.74 4.25 -13.58
CA GLY A 92 -4.31 5.58 -13.40
C GLY A 92 -4.62 5.96 -11.94
N LEU A 93 -4.05 5.26 -10.96
CA LEU A 93 -4.17 5.57 -9.54
C LEU A 93 -2.78 5.91 -8.97
N PHE A 94 -2.50 7.19 -8.76
CA PHE A 94 -1.19 7.64 -8.27
C PHE A 94 -1.27 8.17 -6.84
N GLU A 95 -0.27 7.87 -6.03
CA GLU A 95 -0.15 8.32 -4.63
C GLU A 95 -0.21 9.85 -4.49
N SER A 96 0.18 10.57 -5.53
CA SER A 96 0.15 12.04 -5.59
C SER A 96 -1.23 12.64 -5.91
N GLU A 97 -2.18 11.82 -6.29
CA GLU A 97 -3.51 12.25 -6.73
C GLU A 97 -4.62 11.76 -5.79
N LEU A 98 -4.36 10.72 -5.02
CA LEU A 98 -5.30 10.09 -4.11
C LEU A 98 -5.23 10.71 -2.72
N ASN A 99 -6.36 11.17 -2.20
CA ASN A 99 -6.48 11.56 -0.80
C ASN A 99 -6.74 10.33 0.08
N ILE A 100 -6.24 10.37 1.31
CA ILE A 100 -6.65 9.40 2.34
C ILE A 100 -8.15 9.56 2.59
N GLY A 101 -8.91 8.49 2.47
CA GLY A 101 -10.37 8.52 2.61
C GLY A 101 -11.15 8.52 1.29
N ASP A 102 -10.51 8.78 0.15
CA ASP A 102 -11.17 8.66 -1.16
C ASP A 102 -11.77 7.26 -1.34
N ARG A 103 -12.99 7.18 -1.86
CA ARG A 103 -13.73 5.93 -2.02
C ARG A 103 -13.92 5.56 -3.48
N PHE A 104 -13.73 4.29 -3.76
CA PHE A 104 -13.81 3.75 -5.11
C PHE A 104 -14.72 2.53 -5.16
N ARG A 105 -15.40 2.37 -6.31
CA ARG A 105 -16.03 1.12 -6.72
C ARG A 105 -15.08 0.36 -7.63
N ILE A 106 -14.90 -0.93 -7.35
CA ILE A 106 -14.12 -1.87 -8.17
C ILE A 106 -14.94 -3.15 -8.29
N GLY A 107 -15.41 -3.46 -9.50
CA GLY A 107 -16.39 -4.52 -9.67
C GLY A 107 -17.65 -4.26 -8.84
N SER A 108 -18.03 -5.18 -7.94
CA SER A 108 -19.15 -4.97 -7.01
C SER A 108 -18.70 -4.54 -5.60
N ALA A 109 -17.39 -4.44 -5.35
CA ALA A 109 -16.85 -4.01 -4.07
C ALA A 109 -16.75 -2.48 -3.96
N VAL A 110 -16.80 -1.97 -2.72
CA VAL A 110 -16.49 -0.58 -2.40
C VAL A 110 -15.31 -0.55 -1.45
N VAL A 111 -14.30 0.25 -1.79
CA VAL A 111 -13.05 0.36 -1.04
C VAL A 111 -12.72 1.82 -0.73
N MET A 112 -11.90 2.04 0.31
CA MET A 112 -11.47 3.36 0.75
C MET A 112 -9.94 3.40 0.91
N VAL A 113 -9.30 4.45 0.39
CA VAL A 113 -7.85 4.68 0.55
C VAL A 113 -7.53 4.99 2.02
N THR A 114 -6.54 4.30 2.60
CA THR A 114 -6.22 4.43 4.02
C THR A 114 -4.81 4.93 4.32
N GLU A 115 -3.78 4.34 3.72
CA GLU A 115 -2.39 4.63 4.06
C GLU A 115 -1.42 4.21 2.95
N PRO A 116 -0.22 4.83 2.83
CA PRO A 116 0.84 4.32 1.98
C PRO A 116 1.39 3.00 2.51
N ARG A 117 1.89 2.15 1.62
CA ARG A 117 2.59 0.94 2.03
C ARG A 117 4.03 1.24 2.41
N MET A 118 4.39 0.98 3.66
CA MET A 118 5.79 1.02 4.10
C MET A 118 6.48 -0.30 3.83
N PRO A 119 7.63 -0.31 3.12
CA PRO A 119 8.34 -1.54 2.82
C PRO A 119 8.99 -2.13 4.07
N CYS A 120 8.99 -3.45 4.17
CA CYS A 120 9.73 -4.19 5.17
C CYS A 120 10.79 -5.08 4.51
N TYR A 121 11.64 -5.73 5.30
CA TYR A 121 12.71 -6.61 4.82
C TYR A 121 12.22 -7.77 3.93
N LYS A 122 10.94 -8.16 4.05
CA LYS A 122 10.34 -9.20 3.21
C LYS A 122 10.31 -8.81 1.71
N LEU A 123 10.28 -7.50 1.41
CA LEU A 123 10.47 -7.01 0.03
C LEU A 123 11.88 -7.40 -0.47
N GLY A 124 12.90 -7.26 0.37
CA GLY A 124 14.26 -7.71 0.06
C GLY A 124 14.35 -9.20 -0.22
N ILE A 125 13.61 -10.02 0.54
CA ILE A 125 13.51 -11.47 0.31
C ILE A 125 12.94 -11.75 -1.09
N LYS A 126 11.82 -11.10 -1.45
CA LYS A 126 11.17 -11.32 -2.75
C LYS A 126 12.05 -10.91 -3.93
N PHE A 127 12.80 -9.83 -3.79
CA PHE A 127 13.70 -9.31 -4.83
C PHE A 127 15.09 -9.98 -4.83
N GLY A 128 15.41 -10.78 -3.81
CA GLY A 128 16.74 -11.38 -3.65
C GLY A 128 17.85 -10.33 -3.42
N ARG A 129 17.50 -9.12 -2.90
CA ARG A 129 18.45 -8.03 -2.71
C ARG A 129 18.08 -7.11 -1.53
N SER A 130 19.07 -6.74 -0.73
CA SER A 130 18.87 -5.98 0.51
C SER A 130 18.63 -4.47 0.30
N ASP A 131 19.12 -3.89 -0.80
CA ASP A 131 19.04 -2.46 -1.08
C ASP A 131 17.65 -2.01 -1.57
N ILE A 132 16.78 -2.96 -1.98
CA ILE A 132 15.48 -2.65 -2.55
C ILE A 132 14.57 -1.87 -1.59
N VAL A 133 14.63 -2.17 -0.28
CA VAL A 133 13.82 -1.45 0.72
C VAL A 133 14.17 0.03 0.75
N LYS A 134 15.47 0.36 0.71
CA LYS A 134 15.94 1.75 0.68
C LYS A 134 15.58 2.44 -0.64
N LYS A 135 15.79 1.77 -1.77
CA LYS A 135 15.42 2.28 -3.10
C LYS A 135 13.92 2.52 -3.21
N PHE A 136 13.11 1.61 -2.69
CA PHE A 136 11.66 1.70 -2.70
C PHE A 136 11.17 2.93 -1.92
N LEU A 137 11.66 3.14 -0.70
CA LEU A 137 11.34 4.34 0.08
C LEU A 137 11.81 5.63 -0.59
N ALA A 138 13.03 5.63 -1.14
CA ALA A 138 13.59 6.80 -1.82
C ALA A 138 12.83 7.17 -3.10
N SER A 139 12.21 6.20 -3.77
CA SER A 139 11.42 6.44 -4.96
C SER A 139 10.06 7.10 -4.69
N GLU A 140 9.57 7.03 -3.45
CA GLU A 140 8.21 7.44 -3.02
C GLU A 140 7.07 6.73 -3.79
N ARG A 141 7.39 5.72 -4.60
CA ARG A 141 6.45 4.87 -5.33
C ARG A 141 6.04 3.69 -4.45
N THR A 142 5.28 4.00 -3.42
CA THR A 142 5.00 3.03 -2.36
C THR A 142 3.76 2.18 -2.64
N GLY A 143 2.87 2.63 -3.53
CA GLY A 143 1.51 2.13 -3.54
C GLY A 143 0.79 2.48 -2.24
N PHE A 144 -0.38 1.94 -2.06
CA PHE A 144 -1.24 2.29 -0.93
C PHE A 144 -2.18 1.12 -0.59
N TYR A 145 -2.75 1.20 0.60
CA TYR A 145 -3.73 0.25 1.06
C TYR A 145 -5.16 0.76 0.90
N PHE A 146 -6.06 -0.19 0.71
CA PHE A 146 -7.50 0.00 0.82
C PHE A 146 -8.06 -0.74 2.04
N ALA A 147 -9.01 -0.09 2.72
CA ALA A 147 -10.03 -0.74 3.52
C ALA A 147 -11.20 -1.16 2.63
N VAL A 148 -11.89 -2.24 2.97
CA VAL A 148 -13.08 -2.72 2.28
C VAL A 148 -14.30 -2.22 3.04
N LEU A 149 -15.11 -1.37 2.39
CA LEU A 149 -16.35 -0.84 2.95
C LEU A 149 -17.55 -1.71 2.60
N GLN A 150 -17.52 -2.33 1.42
CA GLN A 150 -18.50 -3.30 0.96
C GLN A 150 -17.78 -4.44 0.26
N GLU A 151 -18.02 -5.65 0.70
CA GLU A 151 -17.50 -6.86 0.05
C GLU A 151 -18.11 -7.02 -1.35
N GLY A 152 -17.36 -7.63 -2.26
CA GLY A 152 -17.82 -7.84 -3.63
C GLY A 152 -16.81 -8.56 -4.49
N GLU A 153 -17.23 -8.95 -5.67
CA GLU A 153 -16.34 -9.60 -6.64
C GLU A 153 -15.53 -8.58 -7.43
N VAL A 154 -14.26 -8.87 -7.59
CA VAL A 154 -13.29 -8.08 -8.38
C VAL A 154 -12.52 -8.98 -9.34
N GLY A 155 -12.11 -8.43 -10.47
CA GLY A 155 -11.32 -9.16 -11.47
C GLY A 155 -10.47 -8.24 -12.33
N ALA A 156 -9.45 -8.78 -12.97
CA ALA A 156 -8.66 -8.04 -13.94
C ALA A 156 -9.56 -7.51 -15.06
N GLY A 157 -9.37 -6.23 -15.43
CA GLY A 157 -10.19 -5.52 -16.42
C GLY A 157 -11.30 -4.67 -15.81
N ASP A 158 -11.65 -4.84 -14.54
CA ASP A 158 -12.69 -4.02 -13.90
C ASP A 158 -12.32 -2.53 -13.95
N PRO A 159 -13.30 -1.64 -14.22
CA PRO A 159 -13.11 -0.22 -14.02
C PRO A 159 -12.93 0.08 -12.52
N ILE A 160 -12.14 1.10 -12.23
CA ILE A 160 -12.01 1.68 -10.91
C ILE A 160 -12.65 3.06 -10.96
N GLU A 161 -13.77 3.20 -10.30
CA GLU A 161 -14.61 4.40 -10.36
C GLU A 161 -14.54 5.15 -9.03
N LEU A 162 -14.15 6.42 -9.07
CA LEU A 162 -14.23 7.31 -7.91
C LEU A 162 -15.69 7.56 -7.59
N ILE A 163 -16.15 7.18 -6.40
CA ILE A 163 -17.54 7.38 -5.97
C ILE A 163 -17.68 8.48 -4.91
N GLU A 164 -16.60 8.75 -4.18
CA GLU A 164 -16.56 9.83 -3.20
C GLU A 164 -15.11 10.33 -3.08
N GLN A 165 -14.91 11.62 -3.27
CA GLN A 165 -13.66 12.29 -3.01
C GLN A 165 -13.76 13.08 -1.71
N THR A 166 -12.75 12.97 -0.87
CA THR A 166 -12.69 13.75 0.38
C THR A 166 -12.41 15.22 0.09
N ASP A 167 -12.96 16.10 0.90
CA ASP A 167 -12.80 17.56 0.82
C ASP A 167 -11.44 18.07 1.31
N HIS A 168 -10.71 17.26 2.11
CA HIS A 168 -9.35 17.58 2.53
C HIS A 168 -8.31 17.19 1.47
N SER A 169 -7.14 17.84 1.51
CA SER A 169 -6.04 17.65 0.56
C SER A 169 -4.85 16.89 1.13
N VAL A 170 -5.08 15.89 2.01
CA VAL A 170 -4.01 15.03 2.54
C VAL A 170 -3.90 13.76 1.69
N ARG A 171 -2.86 13.69 0.88
CA ARG A 171 -2.65 12.63 -0.09
C ARG A 171 -1.82 11.47 0.48
N VAL A 172 -1.88 10.32 -0.18
CA VAL A 172 -1.02 9.18 0.13
C VAL A 172 0.46 9.57 0.10
N SER A 173 0.87 10.34 -0.94
CA SER A 173 2.24 10.85 -1.06
C SER A 173 2.65 11.78 0.08
N ASP A 174 1.71 12.53 0.66
CA ASP A 174 1.98 13.42 1.80
C ASP A 174 2.38 12.63 3.05
N ILE A 175 1.69 11.52 3.31
CA ILE A 175 2.02 10.63 4.43
C ILE A 175 3.42 10.01 4.23
N THR A 176 3.73 9.59 2.99
CA THR A 176 5.06 9.07 2.65
C THR A 176 6.15 10.14 2.86
N ARG A 177 5.91 11.39 2.42
CA ARG A 177 6.87 12.50 2.60
C ARG A 177 7.07 12.87 4.07
N LEU A 178 6.00 12.92 4.87
CA LEU A 178 6.08 13.14 6.30
C LEU A 178 6.92 12.07 7.02
N TYR A 179 6.89 10.84 6.52
CA TYR A 179 7.70 9.75 7.07
C TYR A 179 9.15 9.81 6.60
N THR A 180 9.41 10.22 5.36
CA THR A 180 10.75 10.16 4.73
C THR A 180 11.54 11.45 4.89
N ARG A 181 11.15 12.54 4.24
CA ARG A 181 11.93 13.77 4.06
C ARG A 181 11.34 15.02 4.70
N GLU A 182 10.01 15.15 4.78
CA GLU A 182 9.33 16.34 5.32
C GLU A 182 8.97 16.18 6.80
N LYS A 183 9.84 15.56 7.54
CA LYS A 183 9.62 15.16 8.94
C LYS A 183 9.36 16.33 9.90
N ARG A 184 9.63 17.57 9.52
CA ARG A 184 9.44 18.80 10.31
C ARG A 184 8.32 19.68 9.78
N ASN A 185 7.56 19.26 8.79
CA ASN A 185 6.43 20.00 8.23
C ASN A 185 5.24 19.97 9.21
N LEU A 186 5.29 20.88 10.21
CA LEU A 186 4.30 20.93 11.29
C LEU A 186 2.87 21.17 10.76
N GLY A 187 2.72 22.02 9.73
CA GLY A 187 1.42 22.29 9.13
C GLY A 187 0.79 21.04 8.51
N LEU A 188 1.57 20.25 7.77
CA LEU A 188 1.08 19.01 7.16
C LEU A 188 0.86 17.92 8.23
N LEU A 189 1.75 17.82 9.24
CA LEU A 189 1.56 16.89 10.36
C LEU A 189 0.23 17.14 11.09
N ARG A 190 -0.11 18.39 11.37
CA ARG A 190 -1.39 18.76 12.02
C ARG A 190 -2.59 18.38 11.14
N ARG A 191 -2.55 18.68 9.85
CA ARG A 191 -3.64 18.26 8.94
C ARG A 191 -3.78 16.75 8.86
N ALA A 192 -2.67 16.02 8.80
CA ALA A 192 -2.70 14.56 8.68
C ALA A 192 -3.35 13.87 9.90
N VAL A 193 -3.16 14.36 11.12
CA VAL A 193 -3.75 13.73 12.31
C VAL A 193 -5.26 13.95 12.41
N GLU A 194 -5.81 14.97 11.73
CA GLU A 194 -7.25 15.23 11.67
C GLU A 194 -7.99 14.37 10.65
N VAL A 195 -7.26 13.66 9.76
CA VAL A 195 -7.88 12.81 8.73
C VAL A 195 -8.46 11.55 9.39
N GLU A 196 -9.79 11.42 9.39
CA GLU A 196 -10.48 10.32 10.05
C GLU A 196 -10.04 8.95 9.51
N ALA A 197 -9.93 8.81 8.19
CA ALA A 197 -9.57 7.58 7.50
C ALA A 197 -8.11 7.15 7.69
N LEU A 198 -7.24 8.03 8.22
CA LEU A 198 -5.85 7.69 8.51
C LEU A 198 -5.78 6.79 9.75
N PRO A 199 -5.13 5.60 9.68
CA PRO A 199 -5.04 4.69 10.81
C PRO A 199 -4.40 5.30 12.05
N GLU A 200 -4.88 4.88 13.22
CA GLU A 200 -4.45 5.39 14.54
C GLU A 200 -2.94 5.24 14.77
N SER A 201 -2.31 4.22 14.21
CA SER A 201 -0.86 4.03 14.26
C SER A 201 -0.09 5.21 13.66
N TRP A 202 -0.59 5.77 12.53
CA TRP A 202 -0.03 6.95 11.89
C TRP A 202 -0.31 8.22 12.70
N LYS A 203 -1.55 8.40 13.17
CA LYS A 203 -1.94 9.54 14.02
C LYS A 203 -1.06 9.62 15.26
N SER A 204 -0.93 8.48 15.97
CA SER A 204 -0.06 8.37 17.15
C SER A 204 1.42 8.67 16.85
N TYR A 205 1.93 8.20 15.70
CA TYR A 205 3.29 8.51 15.25
C TYR A 205 3.45 10.02 15.00
N PHE A 206 2.51 10.66 14.31
CA PHE A 206 2.57 12.09 14.00
C PHE A 206 2.35 12.98 15.24
N HIS A 207 1.46 12.60 16.17
CA HIS A 207 1.29 13.32 17.45
C HIS A 207 2.59 13.36 18.26
N ARG A 208 3.29 12.20 18.40
CA ARG A 208 4.61 12.19 19.07
C ARG A 208 5.62 13.10 18.38
N ARG A 209 5.54 13.20 17.05
CA ARG A 209 6.43 14.03 16.27
C ARG A 209 6.11 15.51 16.42
N ILE A 210 4.83 15.88 16.38
CA ILE A 210 4.36 17.25 16.63
C ILE A 210 4.84 17.70 18.00
N LYS A 211 4.59 16.91 19.05
CA LYS A 211 5.04 17.20 20.40
C LYS A 211 6.53 17.49 20.46
N LYS A 212 7.36 16.61 19.88
CA LYS A 212 8.81 16.79 19.86
C LYS A 212 9.25 18.07 19.13
N LEU A 213 8.55 18.47 18.05
CA LEU A 213 8.89 19.68 17.29
C LEU A 213 8.50 20.96 18.03
N VAL A 214 7.38 20.93 18.75
CA VAL A 214 6.94 22.06 19.60
C VAL A 214 7.88 22.21 20.77
N ASP A 215 8.21 21.14 21.49
CA ASP A 215 9.13 21.14 22.64
C ASP A 215 10.58 21.57 22.27
N GLN A 216 10.99 21.50 21.00
CA GLN A 216 12.30 21.90 20.50
C GLN A 216 12.32 23.32 19.90
N GLY A 217 11.17 23.95 19.74
CA GLY A 217 11.02 25.29 19.18
C GLY A 217 10.90 26.40 20.22
N ASP A 218 10.79 26.02 21.50
CA ASP A 218 10.87 26.88 22.67
C ASP A 218 12.33 26.84 23.23
#